data_ec37b0aca9460264b456845d209d94f7
#
_entry.id   ec37b0aca9460264b456845d209d94f7
#
_cell.length_a   1.000
_cell.length_b   1.000
_cell.length_c   1.000
_cell.angle_alpha   90.00
_cell.angle_beta   90.00
_cell.angle_gamma   90.00
#
_symmetry.space_group_name_H-M   'P 1'
#
loop_
_entity.id
_entity.type
_entity.pdbx_description
1 polymer ?
#
loop_
_entity_poly.entity_id
_entity_poly.type
_entity_poly.pdbx_seq_one_letter_code
_entity_poly.pdbx_strand_id
1 'polypeptide(L)'
;GSSDSVVLWVPLISMTEDHGYLEVVPGSHKMNPEISKLKDGFGTVDESLYDFEPIKVPKGSGLVFKSKLIHRSGNLKDNKVTRWSAHFRYNNMNNEKFIENKYPHPYEYRNIPV
;
A
#
# COMPACT_ATOMS: atom_id res chain seq x y z
N GLY A 1 -11.10 3.06 -0.91
CA GLY A 1 -10.87 4.45 -1.26
C GLY A 1 -11.40 4.81 -2.64
N SER A 2 -11.28 6.08 -3.07
CA SER A 2 -11.64 6.48 -4.43
C SER A 2 -10.70 5.82 -5.46
N SER A 3 -11.20 5.62 -6.69
CA SER A 3 -10.42 4.97 -7.77
C SER A 3 -9.15 5.74 -8.16
N ASP A 4 -9.12 7.02 -7.86
CA ASP A 4 -8.04 7.97 -8.11
C ASP A 4 -7.26 8.35 -6.84
N SER A 5 -7.48 7.64 -5.74
CA SER A 5 -6.78 7.88 -4.48
C SER A 5 -5.28 7.68 -4.59
N VAL A 6 -4.55 8.41 -3.76
CA VAL A 6 -3.08 8.34 -3.70
C VAL A 6 -2.63 8.00 -2.29
N VAL A 7 -1.48 7.37 -2.22
CA VAL A 7 -0.79 7.02 -0.98
C VAL A 7 0.53 7.76 -0.94
N LEU A 8 0.82 8.41 0.19
CA LEU A 8 2.15 8.87 0.54
C LEU A 8 2.72 7.90 1.59
N TRP A 9 3.80 7.23 1.25
CA TRP A 9 4.53 6.33 2.14
C TRP A 9 5.87 6.95 2.53
N VAL A 10 6.15 7.02 3.82
CA VAL A 10 7.34 7.69 4.35
C VAL A 10 8.07 6.74 5.31
N PRO A 11 9.34 6.39 5.06
CA PRO A 11 10.15 5.67 6.03
C PRO A 11 10.52 6.60 7.18
N LEU A 12 10.34 6.15 8.42
CA LEU A 12 10.70 6.89 9.62
C LEU A 12 12.12 6.58 10.10
N ILE A 13 12.77 5.63 9.46
CA ILE A 13 14.13 5.17 9.74
C ILE A 13 14.94 5.12 8.46
N SER A 14 16.26 5.06 8.57
CA SER A 14 17.12 4.71 7.44
C SER A 14 16.97 3.22 7.18
N MET A 15 16.35 2.88 6.04
CA MET A 15 16.12 1.49 5.67
C MET A 15 17.33 0.86 5.02
N THR A 16 17.57 -0.39 5.37
CA THR A 16 18.55 -1.29 4.74
C THR A 16 17.82 -2.51 4.16
N GLU A 17 18.54 -3.38 3.48
CA GLU A 17 17.99 -4.64 2.99
C GLU A 17 17.42 -5.53 4.10
N ASP A 18 17.97 -5.43 5.31
CA ASP A 18 17.51 -6.22 6.47
C ASP A 18 16.08 -5.86 6.90
N HIS A 19 15.66 -4.62 6.67
CA HIS A 19 14.29 -4.17 6.96
C HIS A 19 13.26 -4.63 5.92
N GLY A 20 13.69 -5.07 4.73
CA GLY A 20 12.82 -5.33 3.59
C GLY A 20 12.25 -4.04 2.99
N TYR A 21 12.72 -3.65 1.82
CA TYR A 21 12.21 -2.46 1.12
C TYR A 21 10.73 -2.63 0.73
N LEU A 22 10.04 -1.52 0.53
CA LEU A 22 8.77 -1.53 -0.18
C LEU A 22 9.03 -2.02 -1.61
N GLU A 23 8.23 -2.97 -2.06
CA GLU A 23 8.31 -3.52 -3.41
C GLU A 23 7.05 -3.18 -4.18
N VAL A 24 7.20 -2.80 -5.43
CA VAL A 24 6.12 -2.40 -6.31
C VAL A 24 6.19 -3.13 -7.65
N VAL A 25 5.05 -3.21 -8.33
CA VAL A 25 4.98 -3.64 -9.74
C VAL A 25 4.80 -2.37 -10.59
N PRO A 26 5.86 -1.91 -11.28
CA PRO A 26 5.80 -0.68 -12.06
C PRO A 26 4.68 -0.71 -13.11
N GLY A 27 3.92 0.38 -13.21
CA GLY A 27 2.84 0.50 -14.18
C GLY A 27 1.55 -0.23 -13.83
N SER A 28 1.51 -1.04 -12.79
CA SER A 28 0.35 -1.86 -12.43
C SER A 28 -0.90 -1.06 -12.04
N HIS A 29 -0.76 0.22 -11.68
CA HIS A 29 -1.89 1.11 -11.42
C HIS A 29 -2.79 1.33 -12.64
N LYS A 30 -2.32 1.00 -13.85
CA LYS A 30 -3.08 1.06 -15.10
C LYS A 30 -3.71 -0.29 -15.47
N MET A 31 -3.41 -1.35 -14.73
CA MET A 31 -3.92 -2.69 -14.96
C MET A 31 -5.24 -2.91 -14.22
N ASN A 32 -5.99 -3.94 -14.63
CA ASN A 32 -7.16 -4.45 -13.93
C ASN A 32 -6.87 -5.88 -13.49
N PRO A 33 -6.09 -6.08 -12.43
CA PRO A 33 -5.75 -7.41 -11.96
C PRO A 33 -6.97 -8.11 -11.38
N GLU A 34 -6.99 -9.42 -11.47
CA GLU A 34 -7.92 -10.23 -10.71
C GLU A 34 -7.58 -10.14 -9.22
N ILE A 35 -8.57 -9.73 -8.43
CA ILE A 35 -8.40 -9.52 -7.00
C ILE A 35 -9.15 -10.60 -6.24
N SER A 36 -8.43 -11.39 -5.48
CA SER A 36 -8.98 -12.29 -4.48
C SER A 36 -9.14 -11.58 -3.14
N LYS A 37 -10.15 -11.95 -2.37
CA LYS A 37 -10.35 -11.41 -1.03
C LYS A 37 -9.78 -12.40 0.00
N LEU A 38 -8.92 -11.90 0.87
CA LEU A 38 -8.50 -12.62 2.07
C LEU A 38 -9.63 -12.67 3.09
N LYS A 39 -9.52 -13.60 4.06
CA LYS A 39 -10.53 -13.78 5.13
C LYS A 39 -10.77 -12.51 5.96
N ASP A 40 -9.79 -11.63 6.06
CA ASP A 40 -9.87 -10.34 6.73
C ASP A 40 -10.50 -9.22 5.87
N GLY A 41 -10.91 -9.54 4.63
CA GLY A 41 -11.53 -8.60 3.71
C GLY A 41 -10.56 -7.74 2.89
N PHE A 42 -9.24 -7.93 3.04
CA PHE A 42 -8.27 -7.26 2.19
C PHE A 42 -8.20 -7.90 0.79
N GLY A 43 -8.03 -7.05 -0.23
CA GLY A 43 -7.77 -7.52 -1.58
C GLY A 43 -6.32 -7.94 -1.75
N THR A 44 -6.11 -9.03 -2.46
CA THR A 44 -4.77 -9.52 -2.84
C THR A 44 -4.76 -9.97 -4.29
N VAL A 45 -3.59 -10.05 -4.86
CA VAL A 45 -3.35 -10.59 -6.21
C VAL A 45 -2.48 -11.84 -6.11
N ASP A 46 -2.49 -12.67 -7.15
CA ASP A 46 -1.53 -13.76 -7.27
C ASP A 46 -0.14 -13.16 -7.55
N GLU A 47 0.70 -13.13 -6.54
CA GLU A 47 2.03 -12.51 -6.62
C GLU A 47 2.95 -13.19 -7.64
N SER A 48 2.70 -14.47 -7.95
CA SER A 48 3.50 -15.23 -8.93
C SER A 48 3.38 -14.70 -10.36
N LEU A 49 2.35 -13.89 -10.64
CA LEU A 49 2.07 -13.31 -11.96
C LEU A 49 2.80 -11.97 -12.20
N TYR A 50 3.51 -11.45 -11.21
CA TYR A 50 4.07 -10.10 -11.26
C TYR A 50 5.53 -10.05 -10.86
N ASP A 51 6.28 -9.16 -11.51
CA ASP A 51 7.65 -8.84 -11.16
C ASP A 51 7.67 -7.64 -10.20
N PHE A 52 8.06 -7.89 -8.96
CA PHE A 52 8.17 -6.87 -7.93
C PHE A 52 9.57 -6.27 -7.91
N GLU A 53 9.63 -4.95 -7.88
CA GLU A 53 10.89 -4.20 -7.80
C GLU A 53 11.00 -3.49 -6.44
N PRO A 54 12.14 -3.62 -5.74
CA PRO A 54 12.34 -2.90 -4.49
C PRO A 54 12.57 -1.41 -4.74
N ILE A 55 11.95 -0.58 -3.93
CA ILE A 55 12.11 0.87 -3.95
C ILE A 55 12.89 1.32 -2.73
N LYS A 56 14.07 1.90 -2.97
CA LYS A 56 14.91 2.47 -1.92
C LYS A 56 14.52 3.92 -1.67
N VAL A 57 13.68 4.15 -0.67
CA VAL A 57 13.27 5.49 -0.26
C VAL A 57 14.15 5.95 0.89
N PRO A 58 14.97 7.00 0.74
CA PRO A 58 15.80 7.52 1.82
C PRO A 58 14.94 8.10 2.97
N LYS A 59 15.45 8.02 4.20
CA LYS A 59 14.86 8.74 5.32
C LYS A 59 14.82 10.25 5.00
N GLY A 60 13.70 10.90 5.28
CA GLY A 60 13.47 12.29 4.92
C GLY A 60 12.83 12.50 3.54
N SER A 61 12.65 11.41 2.78
CA SER A 61 11.91 11.39 1.52
C SER A 61 10.64 10.57 1.65
N GLY A 62 9.75 10.66 0.69
CA GLY A 62 8.53 9.88 0.62
C GLY A 62 8.28 9.37 -0.78
N LEU A 63 7.50 8.30 -0.89
CA LEU A 63 7.03 7.73 -2.13
C LEU A 63 5.53 8.02 -2.28
N VAL A 64 5.15 8.69 -3.37
CA VAL A 64 3.74 8.93 -3.72
C VAL A 64 3.36 7.98 -4.84
N PHE A 65 2.26 7.26 -4.67
CA PHE A 65 1.76 6.35 -5.70
C PHE A 65 0.24 6.24 -5.68
N LYS A 66 -0.32 5.83 -6.81
CA LYS A 66 -1.76 5.54 -6.90
C LYS A 66 -2.11 4.33 -6.03
N SER A 67 -3.23 4.37 -5.31
CA SER A 67 -3.65 3.26 -4.45
C SER A 67 -3.89 1.94 -5.20
N LYS A 68 -4.08 2.01 -6.52
CA LYS A 68 -4.19 0.84 -7.40
C LYS A 68 -2.85 0.20 -7.76
N LEU A 69 -1.72 0.82 -7.41
CA LEU A 69 -0.41 0.21 -7.64
C LEU A 69 -0.28 -1.07 -6.84
N ILE A 70 0.05 -2.17 -7.50
CA ILE A 70 0.35 -3.42 -6.82
C ILE A 70 1.67 -3.24 -6.07
N HIS A 71 1.63 -3.44 -4.77
CA HIS A 71 2.78 -3.25 -3.89
C HIS A 71 2.71 -4.19 -2.70
N ARG A 72 3.84 -4.45 -2.11
CA ARG A 72 3.96 -5.25 -0.90
C ARG A 72 5.12 -4.79 -0.05
N SER A 73 5.13 -5.20 1.20
CA SER A 73 6.33 -5.13 2.04
C SER A 73 7.31 -6.21 1.61
N GLY A 74 8.55 -5.85 1.37
CA GLY A 74 9.62 -6.81 1.19
C GLY A 74 9.85 -7.61 2.48
N ASN A 75 10.45 -8.77 2.33
CA ASN A 75 10.73 -9.66 3.46
C ASN A 75 11.77 -9.06 4.40
N LEU A 76 11.47 -9.10 5.69
CA LEU A 76 12.42 -8.81 6.76
C LEU A 76 13.50 -9.89 6.74
N LYS A 77 14.76 -9.50 6.57
CA LYS A 77 15.90 -10.45 6.53
C LYS A 77 16.51 -10.68 7.90
N ASP A 78 16.46 -9.67 8.78
CA ASP A 78 16.91 -9.77 10.15
C ASP A 78 15.76 -9.46 11.12
N ASN A 79 15.42 -10.43 11.96
CA ASN A 79 14.35 -10.30 12.96
C ASN A 79 14.70 -9.37 14.14
N LYS A 80 15.93 -8.88 14.19
CA LYS A 80 16.39 -7.92 15.22
C LYS A 80 16.11 -6.46 14.83
N VAL A 81 15.70 -6.20 13.58
CA VAL A 81 15.39 -4.86 13.11
C VAL A 81 13.89 -4.68 12.96
N THR A 82 13.42 -3.46 13.17
CA THR A 82 12.01 -3.10 13.00
C THR A 82 11.89 -2.01 11.96
N ARG A 83 10.99 -2.21 11.00
CA ARG A 83 10.68 -1.22 9.98
C ARG A 83 9.57 -0.30 10.49
N TRP A 84 9.88 0.98 10.58
CA TRP A 84 8.94 2.02 10.91
C TRP A 84 8.64 2.88 9.69
N SER A 85 7.38 2.98 9.33
CA SER A 85 6.92 3.83 8.23
C SER A 85 5.56 4.43 8.56
N ALA A 86 5.27 5.57 7.93
CA ALA A 86 3.97 6.21 7.97
C ALA A 86 3.29 6.09 6.60
N HIS A 87 1.98 5.88 6.59
CA HIS A 87 1.15 5.85 5.40
C HIS A 87 0.06 6.90 5.51
N PHE A 88 -0.02 7.77 4.51
CA PHE A 88 -1.07 8.76 4.39
C PHE A 88 -1.87 8.46 3.13
N ARG A 89 -3.17 8.35 3.27
CA ARG A 89 -4.08 8.04 2.16
C ARG A 89 -4.98 9.23 1.88
N TYR A 90 -5.02 9.64 0.64
CA TYR A 90 -5.81 10.78 0.17
C TYR A 90 -6.86 10.29 -0.82
N ASN A 91 -8.13 10.56 -0.54
CA ASN A 91 -9.24 10.20 -1.40
C ASN A 91 -9.81 11.44 -2.08
N ASN A 92 -10.26 11.27 -3.31
CA ASN A 92 -11.02 12.30 -3.99
C ASN A 92 -12.48 12.24 -3.53
N MET A 93 -12.88 13.21 -2.72
CA MET A 93 -14.23 13.30 -2.17
C MET A 93 -15.29 13.63 -3.23
N ASN A 94 -14.88 14.10 -4.40
CA ASN A 94 -15.77 14.40 -5.53
C ASN A 94 -15.89 13.22 -6.53
N ASN A 95 -15.26 12.09 -6.25
CA ASN A 95 -15.37 10.91 -7.10
C ASN A 95 -16.78 10.30 -6.97
N GLU A 96 -17.52 10.22 -8.08
CA GLU A 96 -18.92 9.77 -8.07
C GLU A 96 -19.10 8.39 -7.45
N LYS A 97 -18.27 7.42 -7.84
CA LYS A 97 -18.32 6.07 -7.26
C LYS A 97 -18.00 6.04 -5.77
N PHE A 98 -17.12 6.94 -5.32
CA PHE A 98 -16.80 7.08 -3.91
C PHE A 98 -18.02 7.58 -3.12
N ILE A 99 -18.76 8.53 -3.68
CA ILE A 99 -20.00 9.07 -3.12
C ILE A 99 -21.12 8.01 -3.14
N GLU A 100 -21.33 7.35 -4.28
CA GLU A 100 -22.35 6.30 -4.46
C GLU A 100 -22.16 5.14 -3.47
N ASN A 101 -20.91 4.72 -3.24
CA ASN A 101 -20.59 3.67 -2.29
C ASN A 101 -20.65 4.13 -0.82
N LYS A 102 -21.04 5.38 -0.58
CA LYS A 102 -21.09 5.98 0.77
C LYS A 102 -19.76 5.86 1.52
N TYR A 103 -18.67 5.86 0.79
CA TYR A 103 -17.36 6.03 1.39
C TYR A 103 -17.25 7.52 1.73
N PRO A 104 -17.30 7.98 2.79
CA PRO A 104 -16.22 8.15 3.68
C PRO A 104 -16.68 8.15 5.12
N HIS A 105 -16.56 7.07 5.72
CA HIS A 105 -16.25 7.16 7.12
C HIS A 105 -14.73 7.03 7.17
N PRO A 106 -13.98 8.14 7.08
CA PRO A 106 -12.52 8.10 7.14
C PRO A 106 -12.03 7.54 8.47
N TYR A 107 -12.96 7.25 9.37
CA TYR A 107 -12.72 6.76 10.71
C TYR A 107 -13.54 5.49 11.02
N GLU A 108 -13.79 4.65 10.05
CA GLU A 108 -14.30 3.33 10.36
C GLU A 108 -13.17 2.52 11.03
N TYR A 109 -13.18 2.54 12.34
CA TYR A 109 -12.28 1.72 13.13
C TYR A 109 -12.72 0.26 12.99
N ARG A 110 -11.91 -0.54 12.32
CA ARG A 110 -12.05 -2.00 12.40
C ARG A 110 -11.41 -2.44 13.71
N ASN A 111 -12.21 -2.97 14.61
CA ASN A 111 -11.67 -3.75 15.71
C ASN A 111 -11.00 -4.99 15.11
N ILE A 112 -9.68 -4.99 15.04
CA ILE A 112 -8.93 -6.18 14.72
C ILE A 112 -8.88 -6.97 16.02
N PRO A 113 -9.51 -8.16 16.10
CA PRO A 113 -9.41 -8.99 17.30
C PRO A 113 -7.93 -9.35 17.51
N VAL A 114 -7.45 -9.04 18.69
CA VAL A 114 -6.09 -9.37 19.14
C VAL A 114 -6.02 -10.86 19.49
#